data_d283f834d12d2518390ba60629d0cc43
#
_entry.id   d283f834d12d2518390ba60629d0cc43
#
_cell.length_a   1.000
_cell.length_b   1.000
_cell.length_c   1.000
_cell.angle_alpha   90.00
_cell.angle_beta   90.00
_cell.angle_gamma   90.00
#
_symmetry.space_group_name_H-M   'P 1'
#
loop_
_entity.id
_entity.type
_entity.pdbx_description
1 polymer ?
#
loop_
_entity_poly.entity_id
_entity_poly.type
_entity_poly.pdbx_seq_one_letter_code
_entity_poly.pdbx_strand_id
1 'polypeptide(L)'
;MQRFGRIGCKGLKGALLLFFGFSAQVLGAGLNSYTDLIAKDAGAMRANEVRVTYLGTNGYQFEFDGHALLVDPYFSRVDLLSIGLGSRIRPDMSRVAEGMRHLAPNADAILITHGHFDHLLDVPVVMSRTHARLIASASAVDLAKRAGASSGDAVTAGDVRRVGPWKIRVLPATHDRLFGKVPFDQRETHSSDPPQHPGDWVCGEPLAFLIDVGGQRIYIDTGGTPAQLPPHERVDLAILGMALPDSRARLPGAIQRLEPRYVLPSHQDNFFRPLDAGFQFGPLTDFSRVRRDCEQANHGRLILLDYFQPWTLPKK
;
A
#
# COMPACT_ATOMS: atom_id res chain seq x y z
N MET A 1 42.85 -7.86 23.53
CA MET A 1 42.73 -8.51 22.20
C MET A 1 41.65 -9.59 22.28
N GLN A 2 40.44 -9.28 21.96
CA GLN A 2 39.35 -10.27 21.76
C GLN A 2 38.70 -9.97 20.42
N ARG A 3 38.76 -10.97 19.54
CA ARG A 3 38.20 -10.92 18.18
C ARG A 3 36.66 -11.05 18.26
N PHE A 4 35.93 -10.04 17.87
CA PHE A 4 34.50 -10.17 17.60
C PHE A 4 34.28 -10.83 16.23
N GLY A 5 33.71 -12.03 16.29
CA GLY A 5 33.35 -12.81 15.10
C GLY A 5 32.23 -12.17 14.32
N ARG A 6 32.41 -12.04 13.03
CA ARG A 6 31.38 -11.73 12.04
C ARG A 6 30.31 -12.83 12.07
N ILE A 7 29.13 -12.54 12.60
CA ILE A 7 27.96 -13.42 12.47
C ILE A 7 27.40 -13.17 11.08
N GLY A 8 27.53 -14.20 10.25
CA GLY A 8 27.30 -14.13 8.83
C GLY A 8 25.84 -14.04 8.42
N CYS A 9 25.65 -13.36 7.33
CA CYS A 9 24.48 -13.24 6.45
C CYS A 9 24.03 -14.58 5.84
N LYS A 10 23.87 -15.66 6.63
CA LYS A 10 23.50 -17.00 6.11
C LYS A 10 22.01 -17.28 6.09
N GLY A 11 21.17 -16.48 6.77
CA GLY A 11 19.74 -16.73 6.85
C GLY A 11 18.93 -16.29 5.62
N LEU A 12 19.40 -15.29 4.87
CA LEU A 12 18.65 -14.72 3.76
C LEU A 12 18.81 -15.51 2.44
N LYS A 13 19.96 -16.18 2.26
CA LYS A 13 20.22 -16.99 1.05
C LYS A 13 19.34 -18.24 0.95
N GLY A 14 18.93 -18.80 2.08
CA GLY A 14 18.03 -19.97 2.10
C GLY A 14 16.58 -19.64 1.73
N ALA A 15 16.11 -18.45 2.07
CA ALA A 15 14.76 -17.99 1.74
C ALA A 15 14.59 -17.71 0.23
N LEU A 16 15.65 -17.21 -0.43
CA LEU A 16 15.62 -16.89 -1.85
C LEU A 16 15.52 -18.18 -2.73
N LEU A 17 16.15 -19.28 -2.33
CA LEU A 17 16.09 -20.56 -3.06
C LEU A 17 14.71 -21.23 -2.98
N LEU A 18 13.96 -21.02 -1.90
CA LEU A 18 12.58 -21.50 -1.77
C LEU A 18 11.59 -20.72 -2.68
N PHE A 19 11.87 -19.44 -2.98
CA PHE A 19 11.06 -18.64 -3.90
C PHE A 19 11.13 -19.12 -5.35
N PHE A 20 12.27 -19.65 -5.79
CA PHE A 20 12.42 -20.18 -7.16
C PHE A 20 11.70 -21.53 -7.40
N GLY A 21 11.47 -22.33 -6.36
CA GLY A 21 10.77 -23.61 -6.49
C GLY A 21 9.25 -23.51 -6.56
N PHE A 22 8.65 -22.42 -6.10
CA PHE A 22 7.19 -22.20 -6.12
C PHE A 22 6.69 -21.49 -7.39
N SER A 23 7.59 -21.00 -8.23
CA SER A 23 7.26 -20.08 -9.34
C SER A 23 6.62 -20.71 -10.56
N ALA A 24 6.57 -22.02 -10.69
CA ALA A 24 6.16 -22.65 -11.95
C ALA A 24 4.64 -22.83 -12.14
N GLN A 25 3.82 -22.67 -11.11
CA GLN A 25 2.37 -22.91 -11.22
C GLN A 25 1.47 -21.69 -10.95
N VAL A 26 2.01 -20.55 -10.53
CA VAL A 26 1.21 -19.34 -10.22
C VAL A 26 1.44 -18.20 -11.22
N LEU A 27 2.31 -18.38 -12.19
CA LEU A 27 2.62 -17.42 -13.24
C LEU A 27 1.50 -17.39 -14.29
N GLY A 28 0.37 -16.72 -14.01
CA GLY A 28 -0.61 -16.58 -15.07
C GLY A 28 -2.00 -16.07 -14.73
N ALA A 29 -2.44 -16.10 -13.51
CA ALA A 29 -3.73 -15.54 -13.17
C ALA A 29 -3.65 -13.99 -13.15
N GLY A 30 -4.18 -13.37 -14.19
CA GLY A 30 -4.43 -11.93 -14.24
C GLY A 30 -5.89 -11.62 -13.90
N LEU A 31 -6.27 -10.36 -14.01
CA LEU A 31 -7.66 -9.91 -13.79
C LEU A 31 -8.68 -10.63 -14.69
N ASN A 32 -8.24 -11.11 -15.85
CA ASN A 32 -9.10 -11.85 -16.80
C ASN A 32 -9.75 -13.10 -16.20
N SER A 33 -9.19 -13.65 -15.13
CA SER A 33 -9.79 -14.79 -14.41
C SER A 33 -10.91 -14.37 -13.45
N TYR A 34 -11.12 -13.06 -13.24
CA TYR A 34 -12.04 -12.49 -12.26
C TYR A 34 -12.80 -11.29 -12.82
N THR A 35 -13.24 -11.37 -14.09
CA THR A 35 -13.91 -10.27 -14.79
C THR A 35 -15.23 -9.84 -14.15
N ASP A 36 -15.86 -10.75 -13.41
CA ASP A 36 -17.08 -10.50 -12.63
C ASP A 36 -16.85 -9.58 -11.42
N LEU A 37 -15.61 -9.47 -10.95
CA LEU A 37 -15.20 -8.62 -9.82
C LEU A 37 -14.67 -7.26 -10.26
N ILE A 38 -14.29 -7.10 -11.54
CA ILE A 38 -13.70 -5.84 -12.00
C ILE A 38 -14.76 -4.74 -11.94
N ALA A 39 -14.50 -3.74 -11.12
CA ALA A 39 -15.32 -2.57 -11.04
C ALA A 39 -15.10 -1.69 -12.29
N LYS A 40 -16.20 -1.36 -12.96
CA LYS A 40 -16.17 -0.51 -14.17
C LYS A 40 -16.54 0.90 -13.77
N ASP A 41 -15.80 1.88 -14.28
CA ASP A 41 -16.17 3.28 -14.12
C ASP A 41 -17.44 3.60 -14.90
N ALA A 42 -18.30 4.41 -14.31
CA ALA A 42 -19.55 4.85 -14.93
C ALA A 42 -19.39 6.09 -15.85
N GLY A 43 -18.16 6.52 -16.12
CA GLY A 43 -17.86 7.65 -16.99
C GLY A 43 -17.35 8.90 -16.27
N ALA A 44 -17.74 10.09 -16.74
CA ALA A 44 -17.23 11.36 -16.20
C ALA A 44 -17.62 11.55 -14.72
N MET A 45 -16.65 11.99 -13.91
CA MET A 45 -16.86 12.31 -12.49
C MET A 45 -17.88 13.44 -12.34
N ARG A 46 -18.85 13.24 -11.48
CA ARG A 46 -19.86 14.27 -11.13
C ARG A 46 -19.47 14.95 -9.84
N ALA A 47 -20.05 16.12 -9.61
CA ALA A 47 -19.88 16.84 -8.35
C ALA A 47 -20.26 15.98 -7.14
N ASN A 48 -19.51 16.11 -6.07
CA ASN A 48 -19.68 15.37 -4.82
C ASN A 48 -19.50 13.84 -4.94
N GLU A 49 -18.90 13.32 -5.98
CA GLU A 49 -18.54 11.90 -6.11
C GLU A 49 -17.08 11.67 -5.68
N VAL A 50 -16.83 10.53 -5.06
CA VAL A 50 -15.48 10.09 -4.72
C VAL A 50 -15.01 9.10 -5.78
N ARG A 51 -13.93 9.42 -6.45
CA ARG A 51 -13.27 8.54 -7.42
C ARG A 51 -12.08 7.87 -6.76
N VAL A 52 -11.89 6.59 -7.04
CA VAL A 52 -10.81 5.75 -6.53
C VAL A 52 -10.04 5.17 -7.71
N THR A 53 -8.73 5.41 -7.76
CA THR A 53 -7.84 4.88 -8.79
C THR A 53 -6.75 4.06 -8.13
N TYR A 54 -6.58 2.80 -8.57
CA TYR A 54 -5.51 1.91 -8.09
C TYR A 54 -4.21 2.18 -8.85
N LEU A 55 -3.14 2.42 -8.11
CA LEU A 55 -1.81 2.74 -8.66
C LEU A 55 -0.84 1.56 -8.60
N GLY A 56 -1.32 0.42 -8.09
CA GLY A 56 -0.51 -0.77 -7.84
C GLY A 56 0.07 -0.82 -6.42
N THR A 57 0.51 -2.00 -5.98
CA THR A 57 0.96 -2.28 -4.61
C THR A 57 -0.14 -1.94 -3.60
N ASN A 58 0.09 -0.98 -2.73
CA ASN A 58 -0.94 -0.38 -1.86
C ASN A 58 -1.25 1.07 -2.28
N GLY A 59 -0.90 1.43 -3.52
CA GLY A 59 -1.03 2.78 -4.06
C GLY A 59 -2.45 3.10 -4.50
N TYR A 60 -2.96 4.24 -4.02
CA TYR A 60 -4.28 4.76 -4.41
C TYR A 60 -4.25 6.26 -4.61
N GLN A 61 -5.05 6.73 -5.58
CA GLN A 61 -5.49 8.10 -5.69
C GLN A 61 -6.98 8.17 -5.38
N PHE A 62 -7.36 9.06 -4.48
CA PHE A 62 -8.74 9.46 -4.24
C PHE A 62 -8.94 10.87 -4.77
N GLU A 63 -10.04 11.08 -5.49
CA GLU A 63 -10.40 12.41 -6.02
C GLU A 63 -11.82 12.79 -5.57
N PHE A 64 -12.00 14.06 -5.22
CA PHE A 64 -13.28 14.63 -4.79
C PHE A 64 -13.30 16.13 -5.07
N ASP A 65 -14.24 16.59 -5.89
CA ASP A 65 -14.49 18.03 -6.18
C ASP A 65 -13.21 18.83 -6.51
N GLY A 66 -12.33 18.28 -7.35
CA GLY A 66 -11.08 18.94 -7.77
C GLY A 66 -9.91 18.79 -6.79
N HIS A 67 -10.10 18.09 -5.70
CA HIS A 67 -9.08 17.73 -4.72
C HIS A 67 -8.58 16.30 -4.94
N ALA A 68 -7.33 16.02 -4.62
CA ALA A 68 -6.75 14.67 -4.67
C ALA A 68 -5.99 14.33 -3.39
N LEU A 69 -6.11 13.07 -2.98
CA LEU A 69 -5.37 12.45 -1.88
C LEU A 69 -4.69 11.20 -2.39
N LEU A 70 -3.40 11.05 -2.11
CA LEU A 70 -2.62 9.87 -2.48
C LEU A 70 -2.33 9.02 -1.26
N VAL A 71 -2.23 7.71 -1.47
CA VAL A 71 -1.76 6.74 -0.47
C VAL A 71 -0.69 5.88 -1.12
N ASP A 72 0.44 5.68 -0.47
CA ASP A 72 1.54 4.77 -0.84
C ASP A 72 1.88 4.76 -2.35
N PRO A 73 2.11 5.89 -3.05
CA PRO A 73 2.36 5.92 -4.49
C PRO A 73 3.75 5.32 -4.82
N TYR A 74 3.75 4.14 -5.45
CA TYR A 74 4.97 3.40 -5.80
C TYR A 74 4.95 2.92 -7.24
N PHE A 75 5.81 3.49 -8.08
CA PHE A 75 5.91 3.24 -9.53
C PHE A 75 7.21 2.56 -9.96
N SER A 76 8.27 2.68 -9.15
CA SER A 76 9.62 2.18 -9.49
C SER A 76 9.69 0.67 -9.68
N ARG A 77 8.88 -0.09 -8.94
CA ARG A 77 8.75 -1.54 -9.12
C ARG A 77 10.10 -2.26 -9.15
N VAL A 78 10.86 -2.12 -8.04
CA VAL A 78 12.16 -2.77 -7.89
C VAL A 78 12.02 -4.27 -8.03
N ASP A 79 12.83 -4.88 -8.89
CA ASP A 79 12.74 -6.30 -9.18
C ASP A 79 13.18 -7.18 -7.99
N LEU A 80 12.64 -8.39 -7.92
CA LEU A 80 12.86 -9.32 -6.82
C LEU A 80 14.34 -9.72 -6.66
N LEU A 81 15.08 -9.81 -7.77
CA LEU A 81 16.51 -10.19 -7.74
C LEU A 81 17.33 -9.08 -7.07
N SER A 82 17.10 -7.82 -7.43
CA SER A 82 17.74 -6.66 -6.81
C SER A 82 17.49 -6.61 -5.31
N ILE A 83 16.25 -6.90 -4.88
CA ILE A 83 15.89 -6.95 -3.46
C ILE A 83 16.61 -8.12 -2.75
N GLY A 84 16.57 -9.30 -3.35
CA GLY A 84 17.17 -10.50 -2.76
C GLY A 84 18.70 -10.43 -2.66
N LEU A 85 19.35 -9.71 -3.56
CA LEU A 85 20.80 -9.45 -3.52
C LEU A 85 21.16 -8.27 -2.61
N GLY A 86 20.17 -7.53 -2.08
CA GLY A 86 20.41 -6.31 -1.33
C GLY A 86 21.10 -5.23 -2.16
N SER A 87 20.78 -5.17 -3.46
CA SER A 87 21.35 -4.17 -4.38
C SER A 87 20.97 -2.75 -3.98
N ARG A 88 21.72 -1.77 -4.47
CA ARG A 88 21.31 -0.37 -4.34
C ARG A 88 20.02 -0.14 -5.10
N ILE A 89 19.05 0.50 -4.45
CA ILE A 89 17.76 0.88 -5.04
C ILE A 89 17.62 2.39 -5.02
N ARG A 90 16.91 2.90 -6.02
CA ARG A 90 16.59 4.32 -6.18
C ARG A 90 15.31 4.44 -7.00
N PRO A 91 14.61 5.58 -6.97
CA PRO A 91 13.48 5.81 -7.86
C PRO A 91 13.86 5.60 -9.33
N ASP A 92 13.07 4.82 -10.04
CA ASP A 92 13.16 4.72 -11.52
C ASP A 92 12.38 5.90 -12.11
N MET A 93 13.13 6.94 -12.50
CA MET A 93 12.54 8.20 -12.94
C MET A 93 11.66 8.05 -14.20
N SER A 94 11.92 7.05 -15.05
CA SER A 94 11.09 6.77 -16.22
C SER A 94 9.73 6.21 -15.80
N ARG A 95 9.73 5.21 -14.93
CA ARG A 95 8.50 4.59 -14.41
C ARG A 95 7.70 5.54 -13.53
N VAL A 96 8.39 6.34 -12.70
CA VAL A 96 7.74 7.39 -11.92
C VAL A 96 7.10 8.43 -12.83
N ALA A 97 7.79 8.89 -13.88
CA ALA A 97 7.22 9.85 -14.83
C ALA A 97 6.01 9.27 -15.57
N GLU A 98 6.02 7.99 -15.91
CA GLU A 98 4.87 7.31 -16.52
C GLU A 98 3.69 7.23 -15.55
N GLY A 99 3.90 6.73 -14.34
CA GLY A 99 2.85 6.65 -13.31
C GLY A 99 2.23 8.01 -12.99
N MET A 100 3.06 9.06 -12.96
CA MET A 100 2.62 10.43 -12.69
C MET A 100 1.67 11.00 -13.75
N ARG A 101 1.65 10.48 -14.99
CA ARG A 101 0.68 10.90 -16.01
C ARG A 101 -0.76 10.55 -15.66
N HIS A 102 -0.95 9.59 -14.75
CA HIS A 102 -2.25 9.13 -14.29
C HIS A 102 -2.69 9.81 -13.00
N LEU A 103 -1.84 10.64 -12.41
CA LEU A 103 -2.17 11.37 -11.19
C LEU A 103 -2.78 12.74 -11.50
N ALA A 104 -3.58 13.24 -10.58
CA ALA A 104 -3.95 14.64 -10.54
C ALA A 104 -2.67 15.51 -10.46
N PRO A 105 -2.62 16.65 -11.17
CA PRO A 105 -1.42 17.49 -11.21
C PRO A 105 -1.02 18.05 -9.84
N ASN A 106 -1.98 18.20 -8.95
CA ASN A 106 -1.77 18.61 -7.56
C ASN A 106 -2.50 17.63 -6.64
N ALA A 107 -1.93 17.35 -5.49
CA ALA A 107 -2.57 16.56 -4.44
C ALA A 107 -2.47 17.30 -3.09
N ASP A 108 -3.53 17.22 -2.30
CA ASP A 108 -3.56 17.87 -0.99
C ASP A 108 -2.59 17.20 0.00
N ALA A 109 -2.51 15.87 -0.05
CA ALA A 109 -1.58 15.11 0.77
C ALA A 109 -1.23 13.73 0.16
N ILE A 110 -0.12 13.17 0.67
CA ILE A 110 0.27 11.77 0.51
C ILE A 110 0.27 11.14 1.90
N LEU A 111 -0.52 10.09 2.08
CA LEU A 111 -0.52 9.26 3.28
C LEU A 111 0.40 8.06 3.06
N ILE A 112 1.25 7.75 4.04
CA ILE A 112 2.13 6.58 3.99
C ILE A 112 1.80 5.65 5.14
N THR A 113 1.51 4.39 4.80
CA THR A 113 1.15 3.37 5.77
C THR A 113 2.35 2.91 6.60
N HIS A 114 3.53 2.79 5.99
CA HIS A 114 4.77 2.43 6.68
C HIS A 114 6.01 2.70 5.81
N GLY A 115 7.21 2.50 6.37
CA GLY A 115 8.47 2.98 5.79
C GLY A 115 9.13 2.07 4.74
N HIS A 116 8.54 0.95 4.31
CA HIS A 116 9.15 0.08 3.30
C HIS A 116 9.29 0.78 1.94
N PHE A 117 10.28 0.34 1.17
CA PHE A 117 10.62 0.96 -0.13
C PHE A 117 9.45 0.91 -1.14
N ASP A 118 8.65 -0.14 -1.12
CA ASP A 118 7.48 -0.33 -2.01
C ASP A 118 6.25 0.53 -1.61
N HIS A 119 6.42 1.39 -0.61
CA HIS A 119 5.47 2.43 -0.20
C HIS A 119 6.09 3.83 -0.24
N LEU A 120 7.39 3.96 0.07
CA LEU A 120 8.01 5.25 0.37
C LEU A 120 9.07 5.70 -0.64
N LEU A 121 9.66 4.78 -1.45
CA LEU A 121 10.81 5.07 -2.32
C LEU A 121 10.56 6.25 -3.28
N ASP A 122 9.39 6.31 -3.90
CA ASP A 122 9.08 7.30 -4.93
C ASP A 122 8.46 8.59 -4.37
N VAL A 123 8.10 8.58 -3.09
CA VAL A 123 7.36 9.68 -2.43
C VAL A 123 8.06 11.03 -2.54
N PRO A 124 9.39 11.17 -2.33
CA PRO A 124 10.04 12.47 -2.48
C PRO A 124 9.89 13.07 -3.89
N VAL A 125 9.91 12.21 -4.92
CA VAL A 125 9.73 12.64 -6.33
C VAL A 125 8.27 13.01 -6.57
N VAL A 126 7.31 12.20 -6.10
CA VAL A 126 5.88 12.48 -6.24
C VAL A 126 5.52 13.78 -5.53
N MET A 127 6.00 14.00 -4.29
CA MET A 127 5.81 15.24 -3.55
C MET A 127 6.29 16.46 -4.33
N SER A 128 7.49 16.39 -4.91
CA SER A 128 8.06 17.52 -5.64
C SER A 128 7.25 17.92 -6.89
N ARG A 129 6.48 17.00 -7.43
CA ARG A 129 5.67 17.18 -8.65
C ARG A 129 4.22 17.55 -8.37
N THR A 130 3.64 16.98 -7.29
CA THR A 130 2.23 17.19 -6.93
C THR A 130 2.05 18.28 -5.87
N HIS A 131 3.14 18.77 -5.28
CA HIS A 131 3.15 19.70 -4.14
C HIS A 131 2.40 19.17 -2.91
N ALA A 132 2.18 17.85 -2.84
CA ALA A 132 1.45 17.21 -1.78
C ALA A 132 2.19 17.28 -0.44
N ARG A 133 1.43 17.43 0.64
CA ARG A 133 1.93 17.34 2.02
C ARG A 133 2.09 15.87 2.40
N LEU A 134 3.27 15.46 2.87
CA LEU A 134 3.48 14.12 3.43
C LEU A 134 2.88 14.00 4.83
N ILE A 135 2.09 12.95 5.07
CA ILE A 135 1.53 12.57 6.38
C ILE A 135 1.88 11.10 6.63
N ALA A 136 2.71 10.82 7.63
CA ALA A 136 3.23 9.49 7.90
C ALA A 136 3.69 9.34 9.35
N SER A 137 4.07 8.12 9.77
CA SER A 137 4.74 7.92 11.06
C SER A 137 6.06 8.70 11.14
N ALA A 138 6.55 8.96 12.34
CA ALA A 138 7.80 9.71 12.54
C ALA A 138 8.98 9.05 11.81
N SER A 139 9.06 7.71 11.84
CA SER A 139 10.10 6.95 11.13
C SER A 139 9.99 7.09 9.61
N ALA A 140 8.78 6.99 9.05
CA ALA A 140 8.58 7.16 7.61
C ALA A 140 8.86 8.59 7.15
N VAL A 141 8.54 9.61 7.95
CA VAL A 141 8.90 11.01 7.68
C VAL A 141 10.42 11.20 7.68
N ASP A 142 11.14 10.59 8.64
CA ASP A 142 12.60 10.67 8.69
C ASP A 142 13.24 10.00 7.45
N LEU A 143 12.80 8.79 7.12
CA LEU A 143 13.24 8.09 5.90
C LEU A 143 12.99 8.91 4.64
N ALA A 144 11.78 9.48 4.50
CA ALA A 144 11.43 10.33 3.36
C ALA A 144 12.34 11.55 3.25
N LYS A 145 12.63 12.24 4.38
CA LYS A 145 13.53 13.40 4.40
C LYS A 145 14.95 13.01 4.00
N ARG A 146 15.48 11.92 4.51
CA ARG A 146 16.79 11.39 4.12
C ARG A 146 16.83 11.01 2.63
N ALA A 147 15.70 10.58 2.09
CA ALA A 147 15.54 10.29 0.66
C ALA A 147 15.28 11.53 -0.21
N GLY A 148 15.21 12.74 0.38
CA GLY A 148 15.09 14.00 -0.35
C GLY A 148 13.73 14.70 -0.27
N ALA A 149 12.80 14.24 0.57
CA ALA A 149 11.55 14.96 0.81
C ALA A 149 11.81 16.28 1.55
N SER A 150 11.16 17.36 1.12
CA SER A 150 11.37 18.70 1.69
C SER A 150 10.79 18.85 3.09
N SER A 151 9.71 18.13 3.42
CA SER A 151 9.00 18.21 4.69
C SER A 151 8.15 16.96 4.91
N GLY A 152 7.59 16.82 6.12
CA GLY A 152 6.62 15.79 6.45
C GLY A 152 5.96 16.10 7.78
N ASP A 153 4.68 15.76 7.89
CA ASP A 153 3.85 15.85 9.09
C ASP A 153 3.88 14.47 9.77
N ALA A 154 4.63 14.37 10.85
CA ALA A 154 4.70 13.16 11.64
C ALA A 154 3.41 12.98 12.45
N VAL A 155 2.79 11.81 12.32
CA VAL A 155 1.54 11.46 13.01
C VAL A 155 1.69 10.13 13.74
N THR A 156 0.84 9.94 14.71
CA THR A 156 0.71 8.69 15.47
C THR A 156 -0.77 8.28 15.57
N ALA A 157 -1.00 7.04 15.96
CA ALA A 157 -2.36 6.53 16.15
C ALA A 157 -3.16 7.40 17.13
N GLY A 158 -4.38 7.76 16.74
CA GLY A 158 -5.25 8.70 17.46
C GLY A 158 -5.27 10.11 16.89
N ASP A 159 -4.27 10.49 16.10
CA ASP A 159 -4.23 11.78 15.46
C ASP A 159 -5.35 11.97 14.43
N VAL A 160 -5.75 13.22 14.25
CA VAL A 160 -6.70 13.65 13.22
C VAL A 160 -6.07 14.78 12.42
N ARG A 161 -6.16 14.67 11.10
CA ARG A 161 -5.75 15.73 10.17
C ARG A 161 -6.92 16.14 9.29
N ARG A 162 -6.98 17.43 8.95
CA ARG A 162 -7.89 17.99 7.96
C ARG A 162 -7.07 18.66 6.88
N VAL A 163 -7.21 18.20 5.65
CA VAL A 163 -6.48 18.73 4.50
C VAL A 163 -7.48 18.81 3.34
N GLY A 164 -7.74 20.00 2.81
CA GLY A 164 -8.83 20.17 1.85
C GLY A 164 -10.16 19.59 2.38
N PRO A 165 -10.88 18.80 1.59
CA PRO A 165 -12.13 18.16 2.00
C PRO A 165 -11.93 16.88 2.85
N TRP A 166 -10.68 16.42 2.99
CA TRP A 166 -10.34 15.16 3.64
C TRP A 166 -10.26 15.33 5.16
N LYS A 167 -11.02 14.52 5.91
CA LYS A 167 -10.79 14.32 7.34
C LYS A 167 -10.18 12.95 7.53
N ILE A 168 -8.94 12.92 7.99
CA ILE A 168 -8.10 11.73 8.10
C ILE A 168 -7.92 11.41 9.57
N ARG A 169 -8.39 10.25 10.02
CA ARG A 169 -8.10 9.68 11.34
C ARG A 169 -7.00 8.65 11.19
N VAL A 170 -5.95 8.79 11.97
CA VAL A 170 -4.82 7.87 12.01
C VAL A 170 -5.12 6.76 13.00
N LEU A 171 -4.99 5.52 12.57
CA LEU A 171 -5.30 4.34 13.35
C LEU A 171 -4.05 3.47 13.50
N PRO A 172 -3.92 2.73 14.62
CA PRO A 172 -2.82 1.79 14.77
C PRO A 172 -3.01 0.64 13.79
N ALA A 173 -1.90 0.17 13.21
CA ALA A 173 -1.87 -1.01 12.38
C ALA A 173 -0.73 -1.92 12.79
N THR A 174 -0.72 -3.13 12.24
CA THR A 174 0.42 -4.05 12.33
C THR A 174 0.79 -4.46 10.92
N HIS A 175 2.04 -4.82 10.70
CA HIS A 175 2.49 -5.36 9.43
C HIS A 175 2.33 -6.88 9.41
N ASP A 176 1.98 -7.44 8.26
CA ASP A 176 1.96 -8.89 8.04
C ASP A 176 3.36 -9.49 8.17
N ARG A 177 3.40 -10.79 8.42
CA ARG A 177 4.64 -11.53 8.63
C ARG A 177 4.92 -12.50 7.49
N LEU A 178 6.15 -12.53 7.05
CA LEU A 178 6.70 -13.52 6.15
C LEU A 178 7.57 -14.49 6.98
N PHE A 179 7.20 -15.76 7.03
CA PHE A 179 7.86 -16.76 7.89
C PHE A 179 7.96 -16.33 9.36
N GLY A 180 6.89 -15.73 9.88
CA GLY A 180 6.80 -15.29 11.28
C GLY A 180 7.53 -14.00 11.64
N LYS A 181 8.15 -13.31 10.66
CA LYS A 181 8.87 -12.05 10.85
C LYS A 181 8.33 -10.96 9.92
N VAL A 182 8.27 -9.73 10.40
CA VAL A 182 8.05 -8.57 9.54
C VAL A 182 9.30 -8.39 8.67
N PRO A 183 9.16 -8.30 7.33
CA PRO A 183 10.30 -8.02 6.47
C PRO A 183 10.94 -6.67 6.84
N PHE A 184 12.28 -6.59 6.77
CA PHE A 184 13.02 -5.34 7.05
C PHE A 184 12.61 -4.64 8.36
N ASP A 185 12.22 -5.43 9.37
CA ASP A 185 11.90 -4.97 10.73
C ASP A 185 13.20 -4.81 11.54
N GLN A 186 14.08 -3.97 11.05
CA GLN A 186 15.28 -3.58 11.77
C GLN A 186 15.01 -2.28 12.53
N ARG A 187 15.68 -2.09 13.67
CA ARG A 187 15.64 -0.78 14.32
C ARG A 187 16.27 0.25 13.39
N GLU A 188 15.65 1.41 13.29
CA GLU A 188 16.23 2.54 12.61
C GLU A 188 17.67 2.73 13.07
N THR A 189 18.59 2.66 12.14
CA THR A 189 19.92 3.18 12.40
C THR A 189 19.77 4.71 12.41
N HIS A 190 20.24 5.38 13.45
CA HIS A 190 20.33 6.84 13.50
C HIS A 190 21.38 7.35 12.52
N SER A 191 21.21 7.02 11.26
CA SER A 191 22.07 7.44 10.15
C SER A 191 21.48 8.69 9.54
N SER A 192 22.30 9.68 9.26
CA SER A 192 21.94 10.85 8.46
C SER A 192 21.99 10.53 6.95
N ASP A 193 22.48 9.37 6.58
CA ASP A 193 22.69 9.00 5.18
C ASP A 193 21.37 8.66 4.48
N PRO A 194 21.23 8.99 3.19
CA PRO A 194 20.10 8.56 2.39
C PRO A 194 19.96 7.02 2.36
N PRO A 195 18.75 6.46 2.45
CA PRO A 195 18.55 5.02 2.30
C PRO A 195 18.92 4.58 0.87
N GLN A 196 19.72 3.52 0.74
CA GLN A 196 20.26 3.06 -0.53
C GLN A 196 19.95 1.61 -0.85
N HIS A 197 19.67 0.79 0.16
CA HIS A 197 19.43 -0.64 0.02
C HIS A 197 18.01 -0.99 0.53
N PRO A 198 17.40 -2.09 0.07
CA PRO A 198 16.06 -2.46 0.55
C PRO A 198 15.95 -2.51 2.08
N GLY A 199 17.00 -2.99 2.77
CA GLY A 199 17.05 -3.08 4.23
C GLY A 199 17.16 -1.74 4.97
N ASP A 200 17.44 -0.64 4.27
CA ASP A 200 17.48 0.70 4.88
C ASP A 200 16.06 1.30 5.02
N TRP A 201 15.10 0.76 4.27
CA TRP A 201 13.69 1.14 4.29
C TRP A 201 12.95 0.29 5.31
N VAL A 202 13.09 0.66 6.56
CA VAL A 202 12.52 -0.09 7.68
C VAL A 202 11.02 0.14 7.83
N CYS A 203 10.29 -0.87 8.31
CA CYS A 203 8.84 -0.78 8.53
C CYS A 203 8.46 0.42 9.42
N GLY A 204 9.14 0.60 10.53
CA GLY A 204 8.79 1.59 11.54
C GLY A 204 7.44 1.29 12.19
N GLU A 205 6.68 2.33 12.51
CA GLU A 205 5.32 2.23 13.06
C GLU A 205 4.30 2.15 11.90
N PRO A 206 3.65 0.99 11.66
CA PRO A 206 2.62 0.89 10.63
C PRO A 206 1.35 1.63 11.05
N LEU A 207 0.74 2.30 10.09
CA LEU A 207 -0.50 3.06 10.27
C LEU A 207 -1.59 2.59 9.31
N ALA A 208 -2.83 2.70 9.76
CA ALA A 208 -4.01 2.64 8.92
C ALA A 208 -4.71 4.00 8.93
N PHE A 209 -5.49 4.27 7.91
CA PHE A 209 -6.20 5.53 7.79
C PHE A 209 -7.69 5.31 7.62
N LEU A 210 -8.46 6.13 8.31
CA LEU A 210 -9.89 6.25 8.11
C LEU A 210 -10.17 7.66 7.57
N ILE A 211 -10.66 7.72 6.34
CA ILE A 211 -10.79 8.93 5.54
C ILE A 211 -12.28 9.22 5.37
N ASP A 212 -12.74 10.34 5.93
CA ASP A 212 -14.10 10.85 5.70
C ASP A 212 -14.05 11.94 4.62
N VAL A 213 -14.84 11.82 3.56
CA VAL A 213 -14.95 12.78 2.46
C VAL A 213 -16.30 12.64 1.75
N GLY A 214 -16.96 13.73 1.42
CA GLY A 214 -18.23 13.73 0.64
C GLY A 214 -19.36 12.88 1.26
N GLY A 215 -19.36 12.71 2.57
CA GLY A 215 -20.32 11.83 3.27
C GLY A 215 -20.00 10.34 3.17
N GLN A 216 -18.89 9.98 2.57
CA GLN A 216 -18.39 8.60 2.46
C GLN A 216 -17.20 8.39 3.39
N ARG A 217 -17.01 7.15 3.80
CA ARG A 217 -15.95 6.73 4.72
C ARG A 217 -15.14 5.60 4.11
N ILE A 218 -13.83 5.80 4.02
CA ILE A 218 -12.87 4.86 3.43
C ILE A 218 -11.90 4.42 4.51
N TYR A 219 -11.74 3.13 4.70
CA TYR A 219 -10.66 2.54 5.50
C TYR A 219 -9.58 1.99 4.58
N ILE A 220 -8.31 2.23 4.91
CA ILE A 220 -7.17 1.68 4.20
C ILE A 220 -6.06 1.26 5.17
N ASP A 221 -5.55 0.05 4.98
CA ASP A 221 -4.33 -0.47 5.61
C ASP A 221 -3.47 -1.19 4.56
N THR A 222 -2.27 -1.63 4.97
CA THR A 222 -1.35 -2.40 4.11
C THR A 222 -1.23 -3.86 4.54
N GLY A 223 -1.98 -4.29 5.50
CA GLY A 223 -1.90 -5.62 6.08
C GLY A 223 -2.03 -5.58 7.60
N GLY A 224 -1.78 -6.71 8.25
CA GLY A 224 -1.84 -6.83 9.70
C GLY A 224 -3.25 -6.82 10.27
N THR A 225 -3.35 -6.61 11.58
CA THR A 225 -4.64 -6.61 12.29
C THR A 225 -5.33 -5.26 12.09
N PRO A 226 -6.60 -5.23 11.68
CA PRO A 226 -7.34 -3.99 11.60
C PRO A 226 -7.35 -3.27 12.94
N ALA A 227 -7.28 -1.95 12.88
CA ALA A 227 -7.38 -1.11 14.05
C ALA A 227 -8.66 -1.39 14.83
N GLN A 228 -8.62 -1.09 16.12
CA GLN A 228 -9.83 -1.06 16.92
C GLN A 228 -10.66 0.17 16.51
N LEU A 229 -11.63 -0.06 15.64
CA LEU A 229 -12.64 0.93 15.34
C LEU A 229 -13.67 0.98 16.46
N PRO A 230 -14.23 2.16 16.77
CA PRO A 230 -15.38 2.25 17.66
C PRO A 230 -16.52 1.32 17.18
N PRO A 231 -17.31 0.74 18.08
CA PRO A 231 -18.46 -0.05 17.69
C PRO A 231 -19.40 0.74 16.78
N HIS A 232 -19.96 0.08 15.76
CA HIS A 232 -20.91 0.65 14.79
C HIS A 232 -20.33 1.71 13.82
N GLU A 233 -19.04 1.80 13.67
CA GLU A 233 -18.41 2.69 12.69
C GLU A 233 -18.26 1.99 11.34
N ARG A 234 -19.37 1.94 10.58
CA ARG A 234 -19.39 1.33 9.24
C ARG A 234 -18.59 2.15 8.24
N VAL A 235 -17.93 1.46 7.32
CA VAL A 235 -17.21 2.10 6.21
C VAL A 235 -17.93 1.84 4.88
N ASP A 236 -17.78 2.75 3.93
CA ASP A 236 -18.30 2.55 2.57
C ASP A 236 -17.36 1.69 1.75
N LEU A 237 -16.05 1.90 1.92
CA LEU A 237 -14.99 1.14 1.26
C LEU A 237 -13.93 0.70 2.28
N ALA A 238 -13.64 -0.60 2.32
CA ALA A 238 -12.49 -1.15 3.04
C ALA A 238 -11.42 -1.60 2.03
N ILE A 239 -10.26 -0.96 2.05
CA ILE A 239 -9.08 -1.32 1.29
C ILE A 239 -8.15 -2.08 2.24
N LEU A 240 -8.00 -3.38 1.99
CA LEU A 240 -7.34 -4.31 2.91
C LEU A 240 -6.10 -4.93 2.25
N GLY A 241 -4.94 -4.64 2.78
CA GLY A 241 -3.67 -5.17 2.31
C GLY A 241 -3.57 -6.69 2.47
N MET A 242 -2.97 -7.38 1.47
CA MET A 242 -2.84 -8.84 1.45
C MET A 242 -1.58 -9.35 0.73
N ALA A 243 -0.50 -8.64 0.85
CA ALA A 243 0.77 -9.01 0.21
C ALA A 243 1.32 -10.35 0.69
N LEU A 244 1.08 -10.71 1.94
CA LEU A 244 1.69 -11.86 2.60
C LEU A 244 0.65 -12.91 3.02
N PRO A 245 1.05 -14.19 3.21
CA PRO A 245 0.12 -15.26 3.55
C PRO A 245 -0.71 -15.04 4.83
N ASP A 246 -0.14 -14.35 5.81
CA ASP A 246 -0.82 -14.07 7.08
C ASP A 246 -2.02 -13.12 6.94
N SER A 247 -1.99 -12.25 5.92
CA SER A 247 -3.08 -11.29 5.66
C SER A 247 -4.42 -11.98 5.46
N ARG A 248 -4.42 -13.14 4.84
CA ARG A 248 -5.65 -13.88 4.53
C ARG A 248 -6.42 -14.30 5.78
N ALA A 249 -5.72 -14.72 6.83
CA ALA A 249 -6.35 -15.17 8.07
C ALA A 249 -7.16 -14.06 8.77
N ARG A 250 -6.81 -12.79 8.54
CA ARG A 250 -7.48 -11.63 9.15
C ARG A 250 -8.67 -11.09 8.36
N LEU A 251 -8.77 -11.40 7.05
CA LEU A 251 -9.78 -10.81 6.17
C LEU A 251 -11.21 -10.94 6.67
N PRO A 252 -11.72 -12.14 7.05
CA PRO A 252 -13.08 -12.26 7.54
C PRO A 252 -13.35 -11.41 8.79
N GLY A 253 -12.41 -11.39 9.74
CA GLY A 253 -12.52 -10.59 10.94
C GLY A 253 -12.45 -9.08 10.68
N ALA A 254 -11.64 -8.65 9.71
CA ALA A 254 -11.58 -7.26 9.28
C ALA A 254 -12.89 -6.81 8.64
N ILE A 255 -13.43 -7.61 7.73
CA ILE A 255 -14.68 -7.34 7.04
C ILE A 255 -15.85 -7.29 8.03
N GLN A 256 -15.94 -8.24 8.96
CA GLN A 256 -16.95 -8.25 10.00
C GLN A 256 -16.90 -7.02 10.90
N ARG A 257 -15.70 -6.54 11.23
CA ARG A 257 -15.52 -5.37 12.08
C ARG A 257 -15.87 -4.06 11.39
N LEU A 258 -15.48 -3.94 10.11
CA LEU A 258 -15.67 -2.72 9.32
C LEU A 258 -17.06 -2.63 8.69
N GLU A 259 -17.78 -3.74 8.56
CA GLU A 259 -19.07 -3.85 7.88
C GLU A 259 -19.12 -3.01 6.57
N PRO A 260 -18.16 -3.19 5.64
CA PRO A 260 -18.03 -2.34 4.49
C PRO A 260 -19.13 -2.59 3.46
N ARG A 261 -19.45 -1.58 2.64
CA ARG A 261 -20.28 -1.78 1.44
C ARG A 261 -19.47 -2.42 0.31
N TYR A 262 -18.20 -2.03 0.18
CA TYR A 262 -17.26 -2.57 -0.79
C TYR A 262 -15.97 -2.98 -0.11
N VAL A 263 -15.44 -4.12 -0.53
CA VAL A 263 -14.11 -4.64 -0.13
C VAL A 263 -13.21 -4.59 -1.35
N LEU A 264 -12.09 -3.91 -1.22
CA LEU A 264 -11.06 -3.83 -2.25
C LEU A 264 -9.77 -4.43 -1.67
N PRO A 265 -9.41 -5.65 -2.10
CA PRO A 265 -8.12 -6.22 -1.77
C PRO A 265 -6.99 -5.34 -2.30
N SER A 266 -5.95 -5.15 -1.53
CA SER A 266 -4.81 -4.31 -1.86
C SER A 266 -3.50 -5.05 -1.71
N HIS A 267 -2.45 -4.59 -2.35
CA HIS A 267 -1.12 -5.22 -2.34
C HIS A 267 -1.15 -6.68 -2.84
N GLN A 268 -2.14 -7.00 -3.67
CA GLN A 268 -2.35 -8.33 -4.24
C GLN A 268 -1.61 -8.54 -5.55
N ASP A 269 -1.12 -7.47 -6.16
CA ASP A 269 -0.40 -7.52 -7.43
C ASP A 269 1.07 -7.91 -7.27
N ASN A 270 1.69 -8.26 -8.37
CA ASN A 270 3.13 -8.53 -8.42
C ASN A 270 3.92 -7.22 -8.48
N PHE A 271 4.15 -6.61 -7.32
CA PHE A 271 4.83 -5.32 -7.19
C PHE A 271 6.34 -5.35 -7.54
N PHE A 272 6.88 -6.50 -7.92
CA PHE A 272 8.23 -6.63 -8.49
C PHE A 272 8.26 -6.45 -10.01
N ARG A 273 7.10 -6.35 -10.66
CA ARG A 273 6.99 -6.19 -12.11
C ARG A 273 6.56 -4.78 -12.49
N PRO A 274 7.07 -4.25 -13.62
CA PRO A 274 6.62 -2.98 -14.16
C PRO A 274 5.10 -2.96 -14.39
N LEU A 275 4.48 -1.79 -14.21
CA LEU A 275 3.03 -1.62 -14.39
C LEU A 275 2.58 -1.80 -15.85
N ASP A 276 3.42 -1.41 -16.81
CA ASP A 276 3.20 -1.59 -18.25
C ASP A 276 3.18 -3.06 -18.70
N ALA A 277 3.69 -3.96 -17.88
CA ALA A 277 3.57 -5.42 -18.11
C ALA A 277 2.16 -5.94 -17.85
N GLY A 278 1.23 -5.09 -17.42
CA GLY A 278 -0.14 -5.43 -17.05
C GLY A 278 -0.26 -6.09 -15.68
N PHE A 279 -1.50 -6.12 -15.18
CA PHE A 279 -1.80 -6.68 -13.86
C PHE A 279 -1.54 -8.18 -13.80
N GLN A 280 -0.81 -8.59 -12.78
CA GLN A 280 -0.62 -9.99 -12.37
C GLN A 280 -0.68 -10.07 -10.85
N PHE A 281 -1.31 -11.12 -10.32
CA PHE A 281 -1.27 -11.37 -8.88
C PHE A 281 0.16 -11.68 -8.41
N GLY A 282 0.45 -11.26 -7.19
CA GLY A 282 1.73 -11.49 -6.54
C GLY A 282 2.03 -12.99 -6.33
N PRO A 283 3.30 -13.38 -6.25
CA PRO A 283 3.70 -14.78 -6.17
C PRO A 283 3.21 -15.50 -4.90
N LEU A 284 2.84 -14.73 -3.86
CA LEU A 284 2.29 -15.25 -2.61
C LEU A 284 0.77 -15.03 -2.48
N THR A 285 0.14 -14.41 -3.49
CA THR A 285 -1.30 -14.12 -3.47
C THR A 285 -2.10 -15.30 -4.00
N ASP A 286 -2.82 -16.00 -3.13
CA ASP A 286 -3.87 -16.96 -3.50
C ASP A 286 -5.21 -16.23 -3.58
N PHE A 287 -5.48 -15.58 -4.72
CA PHE A 287 -6.67 -14.75 -4.87
C PHE A 287 -7.96 -15.57 -4.87
N SER A 288 -7.93 -16.84 -5.30
CA SER A 288 -9.09 -17.75 -5.20
C SER A 288 -9.52 -17.93 -3.75
N ARG A 289 -8.57 -18.01 -2.84
CA ARG A 289 -8.86 -18.10 -1.40
C ARG A 289 -9.34 -16.76 -0.85
N VAL A 290 -8.70 -15.66 -1.24
CA VAL A 290 -9.16 -14.31 -0.87
C VAL A 290 -10.62 -14.12 -1.23
N ARG A 291 -11.02 -14.49 -2.44
CA ARG A 291 -12.41 -14.43 -2.90
C ARG A 291 -13.33 -15.22 -1.97
N ARG A 292 -13.00 -16.49 -1.68
CA ARG A 292 -13.81 -17.32 -0.78
C ARG A 292 -13.92 -16.74 0.62
N ASP A 293 -12.82 -16.24 1.19
CA ASP A 293 -12.78 -15.66 2.52
C ASP A 293 -13.65 -14.39 2.60
N CYS A 294 -13.64 -13.55 1.56
CA CYS A 294 -14.53 -12.40 1.46
C CYS A 294 -16.00 -12.78 1.30
N GLU A 295 -16.31 -13.77 0.47
CA GLU A 295 -17.68 -14.27 0.29
C GLU A 295 -18.24 -14.87 1.59
N GLN A 296 -17.43 -15.61 2.35
CA GLN A 296 -17.80 -16.19 3.63
C GLN A 296 -18.04 -15.15 4.74
N ALA A 297 -17.35 -13.99 4.67
CA ALA A 297 -17.56 -12.91 5.64
C ALA A 297 -18.96 -12.29 5.53
N ASN A 298 -19.67 -12.50 4.43
CA ASN A 298 -21.05 -12.08 4.17
C ASN A 298 -21.33 -10.58 4.41
N HIS A 299 -20.30 -9.75 4.26
CA HIS A 299 -20.36 -8.30 4.34
C HIS A 299 -19.57 -7.68 3.20
N GLY A 300 -20.19 -6.70 2.53
CA GLY A 300 -19.54 -5.94 1.47
C GLY A 300 -19.42 -6.70 0.14
N ARG A 301 -19.46 -5.96 -0.93
CA ARG A 301 -19.22 -6.47 -2.28
C ARG A 301 -17.73 -6.45 -2.55
N LEU A 302 -17.14 -7.62 -2.83
CA LEU A 302 -15.76 -7.71 -3.29
C LEU A 302 -15.64 -7.12 -4.70
N ILE A 303 -14.65 -6.25 -4.89
CA ILE A 303 -14.31 -5.64 -6.18
C ILE A 303 -12.82 -5.69 -6.44
N LEU A 304 -12.45 -5.62 -7.72
CA LEU A 304 -11.07 -5.44 -8.19
C LEU A 304 -10.97 -4.19 -9.06
N LEU A 305 -9.84 -3.52 -8.99
CA LEU A 305 -9.48 -2.44 -9.91
C LEU A 305 -8.25 -2.83 -10.72
N ASP A 306 -8.26 -2.47 -12.00
CA ASP A 306 -7.05 -2.53 -12.82
C ASP A 306 -6.21 -1.26 -12.60
N TYR A 307 -4.94 -1.31 -12.98
CA TYR A 307 -4.05 -0.16 -12.89
C TYR A 307 -4.60 1.05 -13.64
N PHE A 308 -4.61 2.18 -12.97
CA PHE A 308 -4.99 3.48 -13.51
C PHE A 308 -6.43 3.57 -14.06
N GLN A 309 -7.26 2.56 -13.80
CA GLN A 309 -8.67 2.60 -14.15
C GLN A 309 -9.49 3.20 -13.00
N PRO A 310 -10.04 4.40 -13.16
CA PRO A 310 -10.79 5.03 -12.09
C PRO A 310 -12.14 4.35 -11.89
N TRP A 311 -12.58 4.29 -10.65
CA TRP A 311 -13.89 3.80 -10.24
C TRP A 311 -14.56 4.80 -9.31
N THR A 312 -15.82 5.11 -9.58
CA THR A 312 -16.61 6.00 -8.72
C THR A 312 -17.24 5.19 -7.59
N LEU A 313 -16.91 5.52 -6.34
CA LEU A 313 -17.50 4.90 -5.15
C LEU A 313 -18.99 5.30 -5.07
N PRO A 314 -19.95 4.36 -5.22
CA PRO A 314 -21.36 4.69 -5.25
C PRO A 314 -21.83 5.31 -3.93
N LYS A 315 -22.64 6.34 -4.00
CA LYS A 315 -23.30 6.93 -2.82
C LYS A 315 -24.28 5.96 -2.17
N LYS A 316 -24.60 6.21 -0.90
CA LYS A 316 -25.68 5.50 -0.19
C LYS A 316 -27.04 5.79 -0.82
#